data_5f13910ac4fa470ad76874db291124c3
#
_entry.id   5f13910ac4fa470ad76874db291124c3
#
_cell.length_a   1.000
_cell.length_b   1.000
_cell.length_c   1.000
_cell.angle_alpha   90.00
_cell.angle_beta   90.00
_cell.angle_gamma   90.00
#
_symmetry.space_group_name_H-M   'P 1'
#
loop_
_entity.id
_entity.type
_entity.pdbx_description
1 polymer ?
#
loop_
_entity_poly.entity_id
_entity_poly.type
_entity_poly.pdbx_seq_one_letter_code
_entity_poly.pdbx_strand_id
1 'polypeptide(L)'
;MNRLIAKTGSIIVIVTVFLFAVFLMTDLVFWSYLVCLILPIGYIMMTVGFHHERKGENSSASLLGVLFAAVYAVLIMLVYYAQLTAVNLGGLNEQAAVLLDFRRGGLIFSYDLLGYGMMSLSTFFVGLTVRGKSKKDKILKYMLIIHGFFFFPCLIMPMTGIFASGMSDGETSGSGVMALVCWCVYFIPIGILSFLHFNKNDD
;
A
#
# COMPACT_ATOMS: atom_id res chain seq x y z
N MET A 1 -20.77 -5.65 13.48
CA MET A 1 -19.36 -5.51 13.86
C MET A 1 -18.42 -5.59 12.65
N ASN A 2 -18.46 -6.61 11.81
CA ASN A 2 -17.51 -6.79 10.70
C ASN A 2 -17.54 -5.66 9.65
N ARG A 3 -18.73 -5.17 9.27
CA ARG A 3 -18.85 -4.00 8.37
C ARG A 3 -18.30 -2.72 8.98
N LEU A 4 -18.41 -2.53 10.31
CA LEU A 4 -17.82 -1.37 10.97
C LEU A 4 -16.30 -1.40 10.84
N ILE A 5 -15.67 -2.56 11.10
CA ILE A 5 -14.21 -2.75 10.92
C ILE A 5 -13.81 -2.42 9.49
N ALA A 6 -14.52 -2.95 8.49
CA ALA A 6 -14.24 -2.71 7.08
C ALA A 6 -14.37 -1.22 6.68
N LYS A 7 -15.42 -0.54 7.15
CA LYS A 7 -15.60 0.91 6.94
C LYS A 7 -14.49 1.72 7.60
N THR A 8 -14.16 1.43 8.86
CA THR A 8 -13.06 2.10 9.57
C THR A 8 -11.75 1.89 8.84
N GLY A 9 -11.45 0.65 8.39
CA GLY A 9 -10.28 0.35 7.59
C GLY A 9 -10.22 1.17 6.30
N SER A 10 -11.34 1.27 5.58
CA SER A 10 -11.42 2.09 4.36
C SER A 10 -11.18 3.57 4.63
N ILE A 11 -11.70 4.12 5.74
CA ILE A 11 -11.45 5.51 6.15
C ILE A 11 -9.97 5.72 6.47
N ILE A 12 -9.35 4.81 7.23
CA ILE A 12 -7.91 4.88 7.53
C ILE A 12 -7.10 4.88 6.24
N VAL A 13 -7.42 4.00 5.28
CA VAL A 13 -6.75 3.96 3.97
C VAL A 13 -6.88 5.29 3.24
N ILE A 14 -8.09 5.86 3.14
CA ILE A 14 -8.32 7.15 2.46
C ILE A 14 -7.49 8.25 3.11
N VAL A 15 -7.57 8.38 4.43
CA VAL A 15 -6.90 9.46 5.17
C VAL A 15 -5.39 9.33 5.08
N THR A 16 -4.85 8.12 5.29
CA THR A 16 -3.40 7.90 5.26
C THR A 16 -2.80 8.09 3.87
N VAL A 17 -3.47 7.60 2.81
CA VAL A 17 -2.98 7.80 1.43
C VAL A 17 -3.08 9.27 1.02
N PHE A 18 -4.13 9.98 1.42
CA PHE A 18 -4.25 11.41 1.17
C PHE A 18 -3.16 12.22 1.89
N LEU A 19 -2.97 11.97 3.19
CA LEU A 19 -1.92 12.62 3.98
C LEU A 19 -0.52 12.28 3.47
N PHE A 20 -0.30 11.04 3.02
CA PHE A 20 0.97 10.65 2.41
C PHE A 20 1.27 11.49 1.17
N ALA A 21 0.30 11.68 0.27
CA ALA A 21 0.48 12.53 -0.90
C ALA A 21 0.81 13.98 -0.52
N VAL A 22 0.11 14.54 0.48
CA VAL A 22 0.35 15.91 0.97
C VAL A 22 1.74 16.03 1.57
N PHE A 23 2.13 15.13 2.48
CA PHE A 23 3.44 15.18 3.15
C PHE A 23 4.60 14.94 2.19
N LEU A 24 4.39 14.09 1.17
CA LEU A 24 5.36 13.85 0.12
C LEU A 24 5.59 15.12 -0.74
N MET A 25 4.51 15.83 -1.08
CA MET A 25 4.59 17.07 -1.87
C MET A 25 5.14 18.28 -1.08
N THR A 26 5.04 18.25 0.25
CA THR A 26 5.52 19.31 1.15
C THR A 26 6.85 18.98 1.82
N ASP A 27 7.50 17.88 1.41
CA ASP A 27 8.77 17.38 1.97
C ASP A 27 8.76 17.15 3.49
N LEU A 28 7.59 16.80 4.03
CA LEU A 28 7.41 16.45 5.43
C LEU A 28 7.70 14.95 5.64
N VAL A 29 8.98 14.58 5.45
CA VAL A 29 9.44 13.17 5.37
C VAL A 29 9.05 12.34 6.58
N PHE A 30 9.25 12.82 7.81
CA PHE A 30 8.87 12.10 9.03
C PHE A 30 7.38 11.76 9.05
N TRP A 31 6.53 12.72 8.72
CA TRP A 31 5.07 12.53 8.72
C TRP A 31 4.61 11.61 7.60
N SER A 32 5.28 11.65 6.43
CA SER A 32 5.01 10.72 5.33
C SER A 32 5.28 9.27 5.75
N TYR A 33 6.40 9.01 6.45
CA TYR A 33 6.72 7.68 6.97
C TYR A 33 5.74 7.24 8.08
N LEU A 34 5.31 8.16 8.94
CA LEU A 34 4.36 7.84 10.01
C LEU A 34 3.00 7.38 9.45
N VAL A 35 2.47 8.06 8.44
CA VAL A 35 1.20 7.63 7.83
C VAL A 35 1.33 6.32 7.06
N CYS A 36 2.51 6.05 6.45
CA CYS A 36 2.80 4.77 5.82
C CYS A 36 2.91 3.62 6.85
N LEU A 37 3.29 3.90 8.09
CA LEU A 37 3.26 2.91 9.18
C LEU A 37 1.83 2.57 9.61
N ILE A 38 0.89 3.52 9.50
CA ILE A 38 -0.52 3.36 9.88
C ILE A 38 -1.35 2.71 8.76
N LEU A 39 -1.02 3.01 7.50
CA LEU A 39 -1.77 2.55 6.32
C LEU A 39 -2.03 1.02 6.31
N PRO A 40 -1.06 0.14 6.62
CA PRO A 40 -1.26 -1.31 6.61
C PRO A 40 -2.36 -1.78 7.55
N ILE A 41 -2.54 -1.11 8.69
CA ILE A 41 -3.59 -1.45 9.66
C ILE A 41 -4.96 -1.26 9.02
N GLY A 42 -5.20 -0.09 8.42
CA GLY A 42 -6.44 0.19 7.70
C GLY A 42 -6.65 -0.75 6.52
N TYR A 43 -5.59 -1.06 5.79
CA TYR A 43 -5.65 -1.95 4.64
C TYR A 43 -6.04 -3.39 5.00
N ILE A 44 -5.46 -3.95 6.08
CA ILE A 44 -5.86 -5.28 6.59
C ILE A 44 -7.34 -5.27 7.01
N MET A 45 -7.78 -4.25 7.76
CA MET A 45 -9.17 -4.13 8.17
C MET A 45 -10.13 -4.10 6.98
N MET A 46 -9.77 -3.39 5.92
CA MET A 46 -10.54 -3.31 4.68
C MET A 46 -10.57 -4.66 3.95
N THR A 47 -9.43 -5.33 3.79
CA THR A 47 -9.34 -6.62 3.09
C THR A 47 -10.05 -7.76 3.84
N VAL A 48 -9.97 -7.78 5.17
CA VAL A 48 -10.75 -8.71 6.01
C VAL A 48 -12.26 -8.47 5.83
N GLY A 49 -12.68 -7.21 5.65
CA GLY A 49 -14.08 -6.87 5.33
C GLY A 49 -14.55 -7.55 4.04
N PHE A 50 -13.78 -7.45 2.96
CA PHE A 50 -14.09 -8.15 1.70
C PHE A 50 -14.10 -9.67 1.85
N HIS A 51 -13.16 -10.22 2.62
CA HIS A 51 -13.14 -11.64 2.91
C HIS A 51 -14.41 -12.10 3.64
N HIS A 52 -14.90 -11.32 4.58
CA HIS A 52 -16.12 -11.64 5.34
C HIS A 52 -17.40 -11.57 4.49
N GLU A 53 -17.50 -10.58 3.57
CA GLU A 53 -18.69 -10.41 2.72
C GLU A 53 -18.78 -11.40 1.56
N ARG A 54 -17.71 -12.17 1.31
CA ARG A 54 -17.72 -13.19 0.25
C ARG A 54 -18.76 -14.28 0.53
N LYS A 55 -19.35 -14.82 -0.54
CA LYS A 55 -20.24 -16.00 -0.49
C LYS A 55 -19.79 -17.00 -1.55
N GLY A 56 -19.77 -18.31 -1.22
CA GLY A 56 -19.57 -19.40 -2.16
C GLY A 56 -18.10 -19.68 -2.52
N GLU A 57 -17.85 -20.06 -3.78
CA GLU A 57 -16.62 -20.71 -4.27
C GLU A 57 -15.34 -19.87 -4.21
N ASN A 58 -15.43 -18.54 -4.06
CA ASN A 58 -14.28 -17.63 -4.08
C ASN A 58 -13.52 -17.56 -2.73
N SER A 59 -13.64 -18.60 -1.91
CA SER A 59 -13.01 -18.68 -0.58
C SER A 59 -11.50 -18.55 -0.64
N SER A 60 -10.85 -19.29 -1.53
CA SER A 60 -9.40 -19.32 -1.65
C SER A 60 -8.84 -17.97 -2.14
N ALA A 61 -9.49 -17.35 -3.14
CA ALA A 61 -9.05 -16.04 -3.64
C ALA A 61 -9.13 -14.96 -2.55
N SER A 62 -10.26 -14.90 -1.79
CA SER A 62 -10.37 -13.91 -0.72
C SER A 62 -9.39 -14.14 0.43
N LEU A 63 -9.08 -15.40 0.74
CA LEU A 63 -8.07 -15.75 1.74
C LEU A 63 -6.67 -15.34 1.27
N LEU A 64 -6.31 -15.60 0.00
CA LEU A 64 -5.05 -15.13 -0.59
C LEU A 64 -4.95 -13.61 -0.52
N GLY A 65 -6.04 -12.88 -0.77
CA GLY A 65 -6.08 -11.43 -0.61
C GLY A 65 -5.68 -11.00 0.81
N VAL A 66 -6.22 -11.64 1.85
CA VAL A 66 -5.87 -11.34 3.25
C VAL A 66 -4.43 -11.75 3.59
N LEU A 67 -3.96 -12.91 3.12
CA LEU A 67 -2.60 -13.37 3.37
C LEU A 67 -1.56 -12.44 2.74
N PHE A 68 -1.76 -12.02 1.50
CA PHE A 68 -0.87 -11.02 0.86
C PHE A 68 -0.96 -9.64 1.54
N ALA A 69 -2.12 -9.24 2.05
CA ALA A 69 -2.25 -8.03 2.86
C ALA A 69 -1.43 -8.11 4.15
N ALA A 70 -1.39 -9.28 4.79
CA ALA A 70 -0.58 -9.48 6.00
C ALA A 70 0.92 -9.43 5.68
N VAL A 71 1.38 -10.05 4.58
CA VAL A 71 2.78 -9.95 4.14
C VAL A 71 3.16 -8.52 3.81
N TYR A 72 2.31 -7.79 3.07
CA TYR A 72 2.45 -6.36 2.82
C TYR A 72 2.64 -5.59 4.13
N ALA A 73 1.76 -5.80 5.08
CA ALA A 73 1.80 -5.07 6.35
C ALA A 73 3.09 -5.31 7.13
N VAL A 74 3.58 -6.56 7.19
CA VAL A 74 4.84 -6.88 7.85
C VAL A 74 6.00 -6.14 7.19
N LEU A 75 6.12 -6.20 5.86
CA LEU A 75 7.21 -5.54 5.13
C LEU A 75 7.17 -4.03 5.31
N ILE A 76 6.02 -3.40 5.11
CA ILE A 76 5.87 -1.95 5.19
C ILE A 76 6.08 -1.43 6.61
N MET A 77 5.54 -2.12 7.62
CA MET A 77 5.75 -1.72 9.01
C MET A 77 7.22 -1.84 9.41
N LEU A 78 7.94 -2.87 8.99
CA LEU A 78 9.39 -2.99 9.24
C LEU A 78 10.17 -1.86 8.56
N VAL A 79 9.88 -1.57 7.29
CA VAL A 79 10.53 -0.49 6.54
C VAL A 79 10.34 0.85 7.24
N TYR A 80 9.10 1.28 7.42
CA TYR A 80 8.84 2.62 7.95
C TYR A 80 9.14 2.76 9.44
N TYR A 81 9.05 1.68 10.22
CA TYR A 81 9.52 1.69 11.59
C TYR A 81 11.04 1.92 11.68
N ALA A 82 11.83 1.29 10.80
CA ALA A 82 13.27 1.54 10.72
C ALA A 82 13.58 3.00 10.35
N GLN A 83 12.81 3.61 9.43
CA GLN A 83 12.98 5.03 9.07
C GLN A 83 12.68 5.96 10.24
N LEU A 84 11.59 5.71 10.98
CA LEU A 84 11.15 6.55 12.11
C LEU A 84 12.03 6.38 13.36
N THR A 85 12.77 5.30 13.46
CA THR A 85 13.64 4.98 14.61
C THR A 85 15.12 5.08 14.24
N ALA A 86 15.72 4.00 13.75
CA ALA A 86 17.16 3.90 13.54
C ALA A 86 17.72 4.98 12.62
N VAL A 87 17.01 5.32 11.52
CA VAL A 87 17.46 6.34 10.56
C VAL A 87 17.23 7.74 11.12
N ASN A 88 16.02 8.01 11.67
CA ASN A 88 15.66 9.33 12.19
C ASN A 88 16.48 9.75 13.41
N LEU A 89 16.87 8.82 14.27
CA LEU A 89 17.71 9.11 15.45
C LEU A 89 19.17 9.40 15.09
N GLY A 90 19.60 9.07 13.89
CA GLY A 90 20.97 9.28 13.42
C GLY A 90 21.97 8.29 14.07
N GLY A 91 23.27 8.52 13.80
CA GLY A 91 24.34 7.68 14.37
C GLY A 91 24.62 6.39 13.59
N LEU A 92 23.97 6.17 12.44
CA LEU A 92 24.30 5.07 11.54
C LEU A 92 25.66 5.33 10.88
N ASN A 93 26.53 4.30 10.87
CA ASN A 93 27.71 4.34 10.03
C ASN A 93 27.32 4.23 8.54
N GLU A 94 28.24 4.54 7.63
CA GLU A 94 27.96 4.57 6.19
C GLU A 94 27.41 3.25 5.66
N GLN A 95 27.94 2.10 6.11
CA GLN A 95 27.47 0.79 5.66
C GLN A 95 26.03 0.50 6.11
N ALA A 96 25.71 0.85 7.35
CA ALA A 96 24.33 0.71 7.87
C ALA A 96 23.38 1.69 7.17
N ALA A 97 23.81 2.92 6.88
CA ALA A 97 23.02 3.91 6.17
C ALA A 97 22.67 3.45 4.74
N VAL A 98 23.62 2.86 4.01
CA VAL A 98 23.35 2.30 2.66
C VAL A 98 22.28 1.20 2.70
N LEU A 99 22.25 0.39 3.76
CA LEU A 99 21.27 -0.69 3.88
C LEU A 99 19.90 -0.19 4.39
N LEU A 100 19.88 0.72 5.36
CA LEU A 100 18.70 1.07 6.14
C LEU A 100 18.05 2.40 5.75
N ASP A 101 18.77 3.37 5.19
CA ASP A 101 18.13 4.64 4.76
C ASP A 101 17.39 4.42 3.44
N PHE A 102 16.08 4.60 3.48
CA PHE A 102 15.18 4.49 2.33
C PHE A 102 15.64 5.33 1.13
N ARG A 103 16.16 6.53 1.39
CA ARG A 103 16.60 7.49 0.37
C ARG A 103 17.86 7.04 -0.38
N ARG A 104 18.58 6.06 0.13
CA ARG A 104 19.77 5.47 -0.51
C ARG A 104 19.44 4.43 -1.58
N GLY A 105 18.16 4.06 -1.74
CA GLY A 105 17.73 3.06 -2.73
C GLY A 105 18.28 1.63 -2.48
N GLY A 106 18.71 1.34 -1.24
CA GLY A 106 19.32 0.08 -0.87
C GLY A 106 18.30 -1.04 -0.56
N LEU A 107 18.70 -1.95 0.35
CA LEU A 107 17.89 -3.13 0.69
C LEU A 107 16.52 -2.78 1.24
N ILE A 108 16.44 -1.79 2.13
CA ILE A 108 15.19 -1.39 2.76
C ILE A 108 14.18 -0.83 1.75
N PHE A 109 14.67 -0.08 0.75
CA PHE A 109 13.85 0.40 -0.37
C PHE A 109 13.32 -0.75 -1.24
N SER A 110 14.14 -1.77 -1.47
CA SER A 110 13.72 -2.98 -2.19
C SER A 110 12.63 -3.75 -1.44
N TYR A 111 12.70 -3.80 -0.10
CA TYR A 111 11.64 -4.38 0.72
C TYR A 111 10.35 -3.56 0.71
N ASP A 112 10.44 -2.23 0.61
CA ASP A 112 9.28 -1.38 0.43
C ASP A 112 8.54 -1.70 -0.87
N LEU A 113 9.28 -1.75 -1.98
CA LEU A 113 8.70 -2.12 -3.28
C LEU A 113 8.12 -3.53 -3.27
N LEU A 114 8.81 -4.51 -2.67
CA LEU A 114 8.25 -5.85 -2.50
C LEU A 114 6.95 -5.82 -1.69
N GLY A 115 6.88 -5.02 -0.63
CA GLY A 115 5.67 -4.81 0.15
C GLY A 115 4.52 -4.30 -0.70
N TYR A 116 4.71 -3.25 -1.49
CA TYR A 116 3.69 -2.76 -2.41
C TYR A 116 3.34 -3.76 -3.52
N GLY A 117 4.29 -4.60 -3.93
CA GLY A 117 4.01 -5.75 -4.78
C GLY A 117 3.06 -6.75 -4.13
N MET A 118 3.24 -7.06 -2.83
CA MET A 118 2.32 -7.92 -2.08
C MET A 118 0.93 -7.28 -1.92
N MET A 119 0.87 -5.96 -1.70
CA MET A 119 -0.38 -5.21 -1.70
C MET A 119 -1.11 -5.33 -3.05
N SER A 120 -0.37 -5.30 -4.13
CA SER A 120 -0.92 -5.43 -5.49
C SER A 120 -1.51 -6.83 -5.72
N LEU A 121 -0.83 -7.88 -5.30
CA LEU A 121 -1.39 -9.24 -5.31
C LEU A 121 -2.64 -9.34 -4.42
N SER A 122 -2.61 -8.73 -3.25
CA SER A 122 -3.77 -8.68 -2.36
C SER A 122 -4.98 -8.05 -3.04
N THR A 123 -4.82 -6.86 -3.65
CA THR A 123 -5.91 -6.19 -4.36
C THR A 123 -6.42 -6.99 -5.55
N PHE A 124 -5.54 -7.65 -6.29
CA PHE A 124 -5.93 -8.54 -7.39
C PHE A 124 -6.89 -9.64 -6.90
N PHE A 125 -6.48 -10.38 -5.89
CA PHE A 125 -7.30 -11.48 -5.35
C PHE A 125 -8.59 -10.99 -4.70
N VAL A 126 -8.57 -9.86 -3.98
CA VAL A 126 -9.79 -9.22 -3.48
C VAL A 126 -10.70 -8.82 -4.64
N GLY A 127 -10.16 -8.22 -5.69
CA GLY A 127 -10.91 -7.80 -6.88
C GLY A 127 -11.66 -8.95 -7.55
N LEU A 128 -11.09 -10.17 -7.56
CA LEU A 128 -11.77 -11.36 -8.09
C LEU A 128 -13.02 -11.73 -7.29
N THR A 129 -13.08 -11.37 -6.02
CA THR A 129 -14.19 -11.73 -5.11
C THR A 129 -15.29 -10.69 -5.06
N VAL A 130 -15.02 -9.43 -5.44
CA VAL A 130 -16.02 -8.36 -5.43
C VAL A 130 -17.12 -8.66 -6.44
N ARG A 131 -18.37 -8.74 -5.95
CA ARG A 131 -19.55 -8.93 -6.79
C ARG A 131 -20.02 -7.59 -7.34
N GLY A 132 -20.00 -7.45 -8.66
CA GLY A 132 -20.40 -6.22 -9.36
C GLY A 132 -21.91 -6.02 -9.41
N LYS A 133 -22.59 -5.89 -8.27
CA LYS A 133 -24.03 -5.67 -8.20
C LYS A 133 -24.43 -4.28 -8.68
N SER A 134 -23.63 -3.26 -8.43
CA SER A 134 -23.84 -1.89 -8.86
C SER A 134 -22.72 -1.42 -9.79
N LYS A 135 -22.94 -0.28 -10.48
CA LYS A 135 -21.91 0.35 -11.32
C LYS A 135 -20.64 0.67 -10.49
N LYS A 136 -20.81 1.15 -9.26
CA LYS A 136 -19.68 1.45 -8.34
C LYS A 136 -18.89 0.20 -7.98
N ASP A 137 -19.56 -0.94 -7.70
CA ASP A 137 -18.88 -2.21 -7.41
C ASP A 137 -18.12 -2.76 -8.61
N LYS A 138 -18.66 -2.57 -9.82
CA LYS A 138 -17.95 -2.96 -11.06
C LYS A 138 -16.67 -2.14 -11.22
N ILE A 139 -16.75 -0.81 -11.02
CA ILE A 139 -15.57 0.07 -11.07
C ILE A 139 -14.54 -0.37 -10.02
N LEU A 140 -14.95 -0.55 -8.76
CA LEU A 140 -14.08 -1.02 -7.69
C LEU A 140 -13.40 -2.33 -8.06
N LYS A 141 -14.15 -3.32 -8.53
CA LYS A 141 -13.62 -4.61 -8.97
C LYS A 141 -12.50 -4.46 -9.99
N TYR A 142 -12.74 -3.69 -11.06
CA TYR A 142 -11.73 -3.50 -12.10
C TYR A 142 -10.53 -2.69 -11.62
N MET A 143 -10.72 -1.68 -10.79
CA MET A 143 -9.61 -0.94 -10.19
C MET A 143 -8.72 -1.84 -9.34
N LEU A 144 -9.32 -2.69 -8.51
CA LEU A 144 -8.57 -3.64 -7.69
C LEU A 144 -7.78 -4.64 -8.55
N ILE A 145 -8.39 -5.18 -9.61
CA ILE A 145 -7.73 -6.12 -10.54
C ILE A 145 -6.58 -5.43 -11.28
N ILE A 146 -6.82 -4.22 -11.81
CA ILE A 146 -5.79 -3.46 -12.55
C ILE A 146 -4.63 -3.10 -11.63
N HIS A 147 -4.89 -2.69 -10.37
CA HIS A 147 -3.83 -2.46 -9.40
C HIS A 147 -2.93 -3.69 -9.20
N GLY A 148 -3.46 -4.89 -9.35
CA GLY A 148 -2.69 -6.13 -9.28
C GLY A 148 -1.49 -6.21 -10.24
N PHE A 149 -1.56 -5.53 -11.39
CA PHE A 149 -0.46 -5.49 -12.35
C PHE A 149 0.74 -4.68 -11.85
N PHE A 150 0.59 -3.84 -10.83
CA PHE A 150 1.71 -3.16 -10.16
C PHE A 150 2.68 -4.14 -9.48
N PHE A 151 2.27 -5.38 -9.25
CA PHE A 151 3.17 -6.42 -8.76
C PHE A 151 4.43 -6.56 -9.63
N PHE A 152 4.27 -6.58 -10.94
CA PHE A 152 5.39 -6.80 -11.85
C PHE A 152 6.46 -5.70 -11.77
N PRO A 153 6.16 -4.40 -11.92
CA PRO A 153 7.16 -3.36 -11.75
C PRO A 153 7.75 -3.33 -10.34
N CYS A 154 6.95 -3.50 -9.28
CA CYS A 154 7.47 -3.56 -7.91
C CYS A 154 8.47 -4.69 -7.68
N LEU A 155 8.31 -5.82 -8.37
CA LEU A 155 9.24 -6.96 -8.28
C LEU A 155 10.46 -6.78 -9.19
N ILE A 156 10.25 -6.35 -10.43
CA ILE A 156 11.30 -6.35 -11.46
C ILE A 156 12.23 -5.14 -11.34
N MET A 157 11.69 -3.94 -11.09
CA MET A 157 12.49 -2.72 -11.10
C MET A 157 13.66 -2.73 -10.09
N PRO A 158 13.51 -3.22 -8.84
CA PRO A 158 14.64 -3.34 -7.94
C PRO A 158 15.75 -4.28 -8.45
N MET A 159 15.36 -5.35 -9.15
CA MET A 159 16.30 -6.33 -9.71
C MET A 159 17.14 -5.77 -10.86
N THR A 160 16.65 -4.75 -11.55
CA THR A 160 17.38 -4.09 -12.64
C THR A 160 18.43 -3.08 -12.18
N GLY A 161 18.45 -2.75 -10.88
CA GLY A 161 19.35 -1.73 -10.32
C GLY A 161 19.03 -0.29 -10.76
N ILE A 162 17.89 -0.05 -11.42
CA ILE A 162 17.52 1.26 -11.98
C ILE A 162 17.47 2.36 -10.90
N PHE A 163 17.18 1.99 -9.66
CA PHE A 163 17.14 2.92 -8.54
C PHE A 163 18.52 3.15 -7.88
N ALA A 164 19.45 2.20 -8.01
CA ALA A 164 20.77 2.32 -7.42
C ALA A 164 21.61 3.42 -8.07
N SER A 165 21.40 3.67 -9.37
CA SER A 165 22.12 4.71 -10.13
C SER A 165 21.51 6.10 -10.00
N GLY A 166 20.24 6.22 -9.59
CA GLY A 166 19.51 7.50 -9.52
C GLY A 166 19.37 8.10 -8.11
N MET A 167 19.69 7.32 -7.06
CA MET A 167 19.53 7.74 -5.67
C MET A 167 20.88 8.00 -4.96
N SER A 168 22.00 8.04 -5.70
CA SER A 168 23.35 8.19 -5.14
C SER A 168 23.58 9.50 -4.39
N ASP A 169 22.77 10.54 -4.62
CA ASP A 169 22.96 11.87 -4.05
C ASP A 169 21.96 12.22 -2.93
N GLY A 170 21.18 11.23 -2.43
CA GLY A 170 20.25 11.45 -1.30
C GLY A 170 19.00 12.27 -1.65
N GLU A 171 18.84 12.67 -2.90
CA GLU A 171 17.64 13.33 -3.38
C GLU A 171 16.67 12.25 -3.95
N THR A 172 15.46 12.22 -3.39
CA THR A 172 14.36 11.48 -4.04
C THR A 172 14.14 12.13 -5.40
N SER A 173 14.46 11.42 -6.49
CA SER A 173 14.30 12.03 -7.82
C SER A 173 12.85 12.48 -7.99
N GLY A 174 12.62 13.66 -8.56
CA GLY A 174 11.28 14.21 -8.77
C GLY A 174 10.35 13.24 -9.52
N SER A 175 10.92 12.33 -10.33
CA SER A 175 10.20 11.25 -11.00
C SER A 175 9.68 10.20 -10.02
N GLY A 176 10.41 9.87 -8.95
CA GLY A 176 9.95 8.93 -7.90
C GLY A 176 8.80 9.52 -7.09
N VAL A 177 8.91 10.80 -6.70
CA VAL A 177 7.81 11.51 -6.02
C VAL A 177 6.55 11.53 -6.88
N MET A 178 6.69 11.86 -8.17
CA MET A 178 5.56 11.89 -9.10
C MET A 178 4.89 10.53 -9.25
N ALA A 179 5.66 9.44 -9.33
CA ALA A 179 5.12 8.09 -9.42
C ALA A 179 4.30 7.72 -8.17
N LEU A 180 4.79 8.09 -6.98
CA LEU A 180 4.07 7.87 -5.71
C LEU A 180 2.79 8.72 -5.62
N VAL A 181 2.83 9.98 -6.05
CA VAL A 181 1.62 10.84 -6.11
C VAL A 181 0.60 10.26 -7.09
N CYS A 182 1.01 9.80 -8.27
CA CYS A 182 0.13 9.12 -9.21
C CYS A 182 -0.50 7.86 -8.60
N TRP A 183 0.27 7.07 -7.85
CA TRP A 183 -0.25 5.93 -7.13
C TRP A 183 -1.31 6.35 -6.08
N CYS A 184 -1.06 7.42 -5.32
CA CYS A 184 -2.03 7.95 -4.36
C CYS A 184 -3.35 8.36 -5.04
N VAL A 185 -3.26 9.08 -6.15
CA VAL A 185 -4.43 9.50 -6.97
C VAL A 185 -5.22 8.28 -7.44
N TYR A 186 -4.55 7.18 -7.77
CA TYR A 186 -5.20 5.93 -8.16
C TYR A 186 -5.81 5.21 -6.95
N PHE A 187 -5.14 5.20 -5.79
CA PHE A 187 -5.53 4.37 -4.65
C PHE A 187 -6.63 5.00 -3.78
N ILE A 188 -6.70 6.33 -3.68
CA ILE A 188 -7.77 7.05 -2.95
C ILE A 188 -9.17 6.64 -3.45
N PRO A 189 -9.48 6.62 -4.74
CA PRO A 189 -10.76 6.11 -5.24
C PRO A 189 -11.07 4.67 -4.85
N ILE A 190 -10.07 3.78 -4.74
CA ILE A 190 -10.26 2.41 -4.24
C ILE A 190 -10.77 2.45 -2.79
N GLY A 191 -10.14 3.26 -1.93
CA GLY A 191 -10.59 3.45 -0.55
C GLY A 191 -12.03 3.97 -0.47
N ILE A 192 -12.35 5.03 -1.24
CA ILE A 192 -13.69 5.63 -1.29
C ILE A 192 -14.75 4.62 -1.77
N LEU A 193 -14.48 3.92 -2.86
CA LEU A 193 -15.39 2.92 -3.40
C LEU A 193 -15.57 1.74 -2.45
N SER A 194 -14.51 1.33 -1.74
CA SER A 194 -14.58 0.30 -0.70
C SER A 194 -15.46 0.75 0.46
N PHE A 195 -15.29 1.98 0.95
CA PHE A 195 -16.17 2.53 1.97
C PHE A 195 -17.63 2.56 1.52
N LEU A 196 -17.91 3.01 0.30
CA LEU A 196 -19.26 3.03 -0.27
C LEU A 196 -19.83 1.63 -0.45
N HIS A 197 -18.99 0.64 -0.79
CA HIS A 197 -19.37 -0.75 -0.89
C HIS A 197 -19.86 -1.29 0.46
N PHE A 198 -19.09 -1.07 1.53
CA PHE A 198 -19.44 -1.50 2.89
C PHE A 198 -20.56 -0.66 3.53
N ASN A 199 -20.84 0.53 3.01
CA ASN A 199 -21.89 1.41 3.55
C ASN A 199 -23.28 1.15 2.97
N LYS A 200 -23.43 0.18 2.05
CA LYS A 200 -24.75 -0.21 1.54
C LYS A 200 -25.53 -0.88 2.65
N ASN A 201 -26.79 -0.44 2.84
CA ASN A 201 -27.74 -1.19 3.63
C ASN A 201 -28.04 -2.50 2.88
N ASP A 202 -28.25 -3.59 3.62
CA ASP A 202 -28.77 -4.83 3.04
C ASP A 202 -30.24 -4.57 2.70
N ASP A 203 -30.53 -4.21 1.43
CA ASP A 203 -31.85 -4.34 0.84
C ASP A 203 -32.06 -5.77 0.34
#